data_6e1c25bcbf0bea72795c7ef7f73cda0c
#
_entry.id   6e1c25bcbf0bea72795c7ef7f73cda0c
#
_cell.length_a   1.000
_cell.length_b   1.000
_cell.length_c   1.000
_cell.angle_alpha   90.00
_cell.angle_beta   90.00
_cell.angle_gamma   90.00
#
_symmetry.space_group_name_H-M   'P 1'
#
loop_
_entity.id
_entity.type
_entity.pdbx_description
1 polymer ?
#
loop_
_entity_poly.entity_id
_entity_poly.type
_entity_poly.pdbx_seq_one_letter_code
_entity_poly.pdbx_strand_id
1 'polypeptide(L)' 'MMPEKNTEYLHTLQVYLENEMNITPTAQALFIHRSSLIKRLNKLTDLLQDNLSDPKTKLYYRLWFELKQ' A
#
# COMPACT_ATOMS: atom_id res chain seq x y z
N MET A 1 11.06 -13.71 -10.10
CA MET A 1 11.31 -12.27 -10.13
C MET A 1 9.99 -11.51 -10.31
N MET A 2 9.76 -10.50 -9.48
CA MET A 2 8.51 -9.75 -9.55
C MET A 2 8.55 -8.75 -10.69
N PRO A 3 7.44 -8.58 -11.42
CA PRO A 3 7.33 -7.51 -12.41
C PRO A 3 7.51 -6.15 -11.75
N GLU A 4 8.03 -5.20 -12.50
CA GLU A 4 8.27 -3.84 -12.03
C GLU A 4 7.02 -3.20 -11.43
N LYS A 5 5.87 -3.43 -12.05
CA LYS A 5 4.59 -2.90 -11.55
C LYS A 5 4.27 -3.40 -10.15
N ASN A 6 4.54 -4.66 -9.86
CA ASN A 6 4.28 -5.22 -8.54
C ASN A 6 5.15 -4.57 -7.48
N THR A 7 6.40 -4.26 -7.83
CA THR A 7 7.30 -3.56 -6.92
C THR A 7 6.76 -2.17 -6.56
N GLU A 8 6.23 -1.44 -7.55
CA GLU A 8 5.61 -0.13 -7.31
C GLU A 8 4.41 -0.24 -6.38
N TYR A 9 3.55 -1.22 -6.61
CA TYR A 9 2.36 -1.41 -5.78
C TYR A 9 2.75 -1.78 -4.35
N LEU A 10 3.75 -2.63 -4.18
CA LEU A 10 4.21 -3.00 -2.85
C LEU A 10 4.82 -1.82 -2.12
N HIS A 11 5.58 -0.99 -2.82
CA HIS A 11 6.13 0.23 -2.23
C HIS A 11 5.00 1.19 -1.81
N THR A 12 3.98 1.33 -2.66
CA THR A 12 2.82 2.15 -2.34
C THR A 12 2.13 1.66 -1.07
N LEU A 13 1.94 0.35 -0.94
CA LEU A 13 1.34 -0.24 0.24
C LEU A 13 2.18 0.03 1.49
N GLN A 14 3.50 -0.12 1.38
CA GLN A 14 4.39 0.15 2.50
C GLN A 14 4.24 1.58 3.00
N VAL A 15 4.30 2.56 2.11
CA VAL A 15 4.17 3.97 2.47
C VAL A 15 2.79 4.26 3.06
N TYR A 16 1.76 3.65 2.49
CA TYR A 16 0.40 3.80 2.98
C TYR A 16 0.28 3.33 4.43
N LEU A 17 0.84 2.16 4.74
CA LEU A 17 0.82 1.62 6.09
C LEU A 17 1.65 2.48 7.05
N GLU A 18 2.79 2.98 6.60
CA GLU A 18 3.62 3.86 7.41
C GLU A 18 2.92 5.18 7.75
N ASN A 19 1.98 5.59 6.92
CA ASN A 19 1.20 6.81 7.14
C ASN A 19 -0.19 6.51 7.74
N GLU A 20 -0.30 5.39 8.44
CA GLU A 20 -1.51 5.00 9.17
C GLU A 20 -2.73 4.90 8.26
N MET A 21 -2.52 4.48 7.01
CA MET A 21 -3.58 4.33 6.00
C MET A 21 -4.31 5.64 5.67
N ASN A 22 -3.62 6.75 5.84
CA ASN A 22 -4.14 8.08 5.49
C ASN A 22 -3.76 8.44 4.05
N ILE A 23 -4.76 8.79 3.25
CA ILE A 23 -4.55 9.06 1.82
C ILE A 23 -3.67 10.29 1.60
N THR A 24 -3.98 11.40 2.26
CA THR A 24 -3.29 12.66 2.00
C THR A 24 -1.77 12.61 2.25
N PRO A 25 -1.29 12.19 3.43
CA PRO A 25 0.15 12.13 3.64
C PRO A 25 0.83 11.06 2.77
N THR A 26 0.12 9.97 2.47
CA THR A 26 0.67 8.93 1.61
C THR A 26 0.90 9.45 0.19
N ALA A 27 -0.08 10.13 -0.37
CA ALA A 27 0.04 10.71 -1.71
C ALA A 27 1.17 11.74 -1.76
N GLN A 28 1.30 12.55 -0.72
CA GLN A 28 2.38 13.52 -0.62
C GLN A 28 3.74 12.86 -0.57
N ALA A 29 3.86 11.80 0.23
CA ALA A 29 5.13 11.07 0.35
C ALA A 29 5.53 10.40 -0.95
N LEU A 30 4.57 9.97 -1.75
CA LEU A 30 4.82 9.31 -3.03
C LEU A 30 4.89 10.30 -4.20
N PHE A 31 4.63 11.58 -3.97
CA PHE A 31 4.62 12.62 -5.01
C PHE A 31 3.64 12.29 -6.14
N ILE A 32 2.46 11.80 -5.77
CA ILE A 32 1.41 11.48 -6.74
C ILE A 32 0.10 12.15 -6.32
N HIS A 33 -0.82 12.26 -7.26
CA HIS A 33 -2.15 12.78 -6.97
C HIS A 33 -2.94 11.78 -6.13
N ARG A 34 -3.84 12.31 -5.32
CA ARG A 34 -4.73 11.52 -4.49
C ARG A 34 -5.49 10.48 -5.32
N SER A 35 -5.99 10.88 -6.49
CA SER A 35 -6.74 9.97 -7.36
C SER A 35 -5.87 8.82 -7.85
N SER A 36 -4.59 9.08 -8.14
CA SER A 36 -3.66 8.03 -8.55
C SER A 36 -3.42 7.04 -7.42
N LEU A 37 -3.28 7.56 -6.20
CA LEU A 37 -3.10 6.69 -5.03
C LEU A 37 -4.32 5.79 -4.82
N ILE A 38 -5.52 6.36 -4.93
CA ILE A 38 -6.75 5.57 -4.74
C ILE A 38 -6.83 4.46 -5.78
N LYS A 39 -6.48 4.74 -7.03
CA LYS A 39 -6.44 3.72 -8.07
C LYS A 39 -5.46 2.61 -7.74
N ARG A 40 -4.26 2.96 -7.26
CA ARG A 40 -3.27 1.96 -6.86
C ARG A 40 -3.74 1.11 -5.71
N LEU A 41 -4.38 1.72 -4.71
CA LEU A 41 -4.88 0.98 -3.55
C LEU A 41 -6.02 0.03 -3.93
N ASN A 42 -6.90 0.46 -4.84
CA ASN A 42 -7.96 -0.41 -5.35
C ASN A 42 -7.37 -1.61 -6.06
N LYS A 43 -6.34 -1.39 -6.86
CA LYS A 43 -5.65 -2.47 -7.56
C LYS A 43 -4.99 -3.43 -6.58
N LEU A 44 -4.36 -2.89 -5.53
CA LEU A 44 -3.76 -3.71 -4.48
C LEU A 44 -4.79 -4.55 -3.76
N THR A 45 -5.96 -3.99 -3.45
CA THR A 45 -7.04 -4.73 -2.80
C THR A 45 -7.45 -5.92 -3.67
N ASP A 46 -7.60 -5.69 -4.97
CA ASP A 46 -7.94 -6.77 -5.90
C ASP A 46 -6.86 -7.86 -5.93
N LEU A 47 -5.60 -7.44 -5.99
CA LEU A 47 -4.47 -8.38 -6.08
C LEU A 47 -4.33 -9.23 -4.82
N LEU A 48 -4.59 -8.64 -3.66
CA LEU A 48 -4.42 -9.31 -2.38
C LEU A 48 -5.70 -9.98 -1.89
N GLN A 49 -6.83 -9.64 -2.51
CA GLN A 49 -8.14 -10.14 -2.15
C GLN A 49 -8.45 -9.87 -0.67
N ASP A 50 -7.99 -8.72 -0.18
CA ASP A 50 -8.14 -8.32 1.21
C ASP A 50 -8.62 -6.88 1.30
N ASN A 51 -9.18 -6.54 2.45
CA ASN A 51 -9.59 -5.16 2.74
C ASN A 51 -8.51 -4.46 3.57
N LEU A 52 -7.81 -3.52 2.94
CA LEU A 52 -6.72 -2.78 3.60
C LEU A 52 -7.20 -1.90 4.75
N SER A 53 -8.49 -1.67 4.87
CA SER A 53 -9.06 -0.91 5.99
C SER A 53 -9.23 -1.75 7.26
N ASP A 54 -9.15 -3.07 7.13
CA ASP A 54 -9.26 -3.98 8.27
C ASP A 54 -8.01 -3.85 9.16
N PRO A 55 -8.17 -3.59 10.48
CA PRO A 55 -7.01 -3.46 11.37
C PRO A 55 -6.12 -4.69 11.42
N LYS A 56 -6.69 -5.88 11.27
CA LYS A 56 -5.91 -7.12 11.25
C LYS A 56 -5.07 -7.19 9.98
N THR A 57 -5.64 -6.82 8.84
CA THR A 57 -4.95 -6.79 7.56
C THR A 57 -3.81 -5.78 7.61
N LYS A 58 -4.06 -4.60 8.19
CA LYS A 58 -3.06 -3.56 8.37
C LYS A 58 -1.86 -4.08 9.16
N LEU A 59 -2.13 -4.71 10.29
CA LEU A 59 -1.07 -5.25 11.15
C LEU A 59 -0.29 -6.34 10.43
N TYR A 60 -1.00 -7.23 9.75
CA TYR A 60 -0.40 -8.33 9.01
C TYR A 60 0.59 -7.83 7.95
N TYR A 61 0.18 -6.86 7.14
CA TYR A 61 1.05 -6.34 6.09
C TYR A 61 2.22 -5.55 6.65
N ARG A 62 2.04 -4.83 7.74
CA ARG A 62 3.12 -4.13 8.40
C ARG A 62 4.21 -5.10 8.86
N LEU A 63 3.81 -6.19 9.50
CA LEU A 63 4.75 -7.23 9.92
C LEU A 63 5.43 -7.88 8.71
N TRP A 64 4.69 -8.12 7.66
CA TRP A 64 5.23 -8.72 6.45
C TRP A 64 6.33 -7.85 5.83
N PHE A 65 6.10 -6.55 5.75
CA PHE A 65 7.10 -5.63 5.21
C PHE A 65 8.33 -5.55 6.11
N GLU A 66 8.14 -5.55 7.42
CA GLU A 66 9.26 -5.52 8.36
C GLU A 66 10.12 -6.77 8.25
N LEU A 67 9.51 -7.92 8.10
CA LEU A 67 10.22 -9.18 7.97
C LEU A 67 10.97 -9.29 6.64
N LYS A 68 10.49 -8.62 5.61
CA LYS A 68 11.11 -8.67 4.29
C LYS A 68 12.33 -7.76 4.15
N GLN A 69 12.48 -6.80 5.02
CA GLN A 69 13.62 -5.88 4.96
C GLN A 69 14.87 -6.46 5.71
#